data_2356b31062eafbe6d954cffbc8785d39
#
_entry.id   2356b31062eafbe6d954cffbc8785d39
#
_cell.length_a   1.000
_cell.length_b   1.000
_cell.length_c   1.000
_cell.angle_alpha   90.00
_cell.angle_beta   90.00
_cell.angle_gamma   90.00
#
_symmetry.space_group_name_H-M   'P 1'
#
loop_
_entity.id
_entity.type
_entity.pdbx_description
1 polymer ?
#
loop_
_entity_poly.entity_id
_entity_poly.type
_entity_poly.pdbx_seq_one_letter_code
_entity_poly.pdbx_strand_id
1 'polypeptide(L)' 'EKHLIITGSSEVSWKDAIVKAISEASKSIDYLSGVKILEQRANIDGNKISEYFVDLDISFLIDLNRKDDR' A
#
# COMPACT_ATOMS: atom_id res chain seq x y z
N GLU A 1 2.99 -15.91 -7.72
CA GLU A 1 2.94 -14.68 -6.96
C GLU A 1 2.58 -13.52 -7.86
N LYS A 2 1.70 -12.66 -7.39
CA LYS A 2 1.24 -11.52 -8.16
C LYS A 2 1.63 -10.22 -7.47
N HIS A 3 1.65 -9.16 -8.25
CA HIS A 3 2.04 -7.84 -7.76
C HIS A 3 1.01 -6.80 -8.15
N LEU A 4 0.89 -5.80 -7.31
CA LEU A 4 0.00 -4.66 -7.55
C LEU A 4 0.72 -3.41 -7.08
N ILE A 5 0.73 -2.38 -7.91
CA ILE A 5 1.36 -1.12 -7.54
C ILE A 5 0.28 -0.14 -7.14
N ILE A 6 0.42 0.41 -5.94
CA ILE A 6 -0.54 1.37 -5.41
C ILE A 6 0.20 2.54 -4.81
N THR A 7 -0.52 3.65 -4.65
CA THR A 7 0.01 4.83 -3.99
C THR A 7 -0.81 5.09 -2.73
N GLY A 8 -0.11 5.25 -1.61
CA GLY A 8 -0.74 5.62 -0.37
C GLY A 8 -0.39 7.05 0.00
N SER A 9 -1.23 7.66 0.81
CA SER A 9 -0.98 9.03 1.25
C SER A 9 -1.40 9.21 2.70
N SER A 10 -0.81 10.22 3.34
CA SER A 10 -1.10 10.53 4.72
C SER A 10 -0.65 11.95 5.02
N GLU A 11 -1.37 12.61 5.90
CA GLU A 11 -0.94 13.92 6.39
C GLU A 11 -0.05 13.79 7.63
N VAL A 12 0.18 12.57 8.09
CA VAL A 12 0.90 12.32 9.34
C VAL A 12 2.34 11.90 9.11
N SER A 13 2.56 10.88 8.26
CA SER A 13 3.89 10.33 8.05
C SER A 13 3.88 9.35 6.89
N TRP A 14 5.09 9.01 6.41
CA TRP A 14 5.20 7.96 5.39
C TRP A 14 4.79 6.61 5.97
N LYS A 15 5.14 6.35 7.22
CA LYS A 15 4.75 5.09 7.85
C LYS A 15 3.24 4.96 7.88
N ASP A 16 2.55 6.04 8.25
CA ASP A 16 1.09 6.02 8.29
C ASP A 16 0.51 5.79 6.90
N ALA A 17 1.13 6.38 5.88
CA ALA A 17 0.69 6.18 4.50
C ALA A 17 0.81 4.72 4.09
N ILE A 18 1.92 4.08 4.49
CA ILE A 18 2.14 2.67 4.17
C ILE A 18 1.09 1.80 4.86
N VAL A 19 0.88 2.02 6.15
CA VAL A 19 -0.07 1.23 6.93
C VAL A 19 -1.47 1.37 6.35
N LYS A 20 -1.87 2.59 6.00
CA LYS A 20 -3.19 2.81 5.43
C LYS A 20 -3.35 2.12 4.08
N ALA A 21 -2.30 2.18 3.25
CA ALA A 21 -2.35 1.56 1.93
C ALA A 21 -2.48 0.05 2.04
N ILE A 22 -1.73 -0.55 2.96
CA ILE A 22 -1.80 -1.99 3.17
C ILE A 22 -3.16 -2.39 3.70
N SER A 23 -3.69 -1.60 4.63
CA SER A 23 -5.02 -1.88 5.19
C SER A 23 -6.09 -1.84 4.10
N GLU A 24 -5.97 -0.86 3.20
CA GLU A 24 -6.93 -0.73 2.12
C GLU A 24 -6.82 -1.90 1.14
N ALA A 25 -5.58 -2.29 0.82
CA ALA A 25 -5.37 -3.41 -0.10
C ALA A 25 -5.89 -4.73 0.49
N SER A 26 -5.78 -4.88 1.81
CA SER A 26 -6.20 -6.12 2.46
C SER A 26 -7.70 -6.31 2.43
N LYS A 27 -8.46 -5.29 2.11
CA LYS A 27 -9.90 -5.43 1.99
C LYS A 27 -10.29 -6.23 0.76
N SER A 28 -9.46 -6.22 -0.26
CA SER A 28 -9.75 -6.91 -1.52
C SER A 28 -8.87 -8.12 -1.75
N ILE A 29 -7.74 -8.22 -1.05
CA ILE A 29 -6.74 -9.24 -1.29
C ILE A 29 -6.51 -10.00 0.01
N ASP A 30 -6.68 -11.32 -0.05
CA ASP A 30 -6.64 -12.13 1.17
C ASP A 30 -5.24 -12.44 1.65
N TYR A 31 -4.29 -12.61 0.73
CA TYR A 31 -2.99 -13.13 1.09
C TYR A 31 -1.89 -12.20 0.63
N LEU A 32 -1.76 -11.08 1.35
CA LEU A 32 -0.64 -10.19 1.11
C LEU A 32 0.62 -10.86 1.65
N SER A 33 1.67 -10.89 0.85
CA SER A 33 2.89 -11.58 1.23
C SER A 33 4.06 -10.62 1.41
N GLY A 34 4.01 -9.44 0.84
CA GLY A 34 5.10 -8.52 1.00
C GLY A 34 4.79 -7.16 0.43
N VAL A 35 5.64 -6.21 0.76
CA VAL A 35 5.52 -4.86 0.25
C VAL A 35 6.93 -4.32 0.01
N LYS A 36 7.10 -3.67 -1.13
CA LYS A 36 8.36 -3.01 -1.45
C LYS A 36 8.06 -1.54 -1.67
N ILE A 37 8.80 -0.68 -0.99
CA ILE A 37 8.64 0.75 -1.15
C ILE A 37 9.41 1.16 -2.40
N LEU A 38 8.68 1.69 -3.39
CA LEU A 38 9.29 2.12 -4.62
C LEU A 38 9.77 3.55 -4.51
N GLU A 39 8.96 4.41 -3.93
CA GLU A 39 9.30 5.82 -3.84
C GLU A 39 8.54 6.47 -2.72
N GLN A 40 9.20 7.41 -2.06
CA GLN A 40 8.57 8.24 -1.03
C GLN A 40 8.63 9.67 -1.52
N ARG A 41 7.49 10.35 -1.48
CA ARG A 41 7.38 11.71 -1.97
C ARG A 41 6.63 12.53 -0.94
N ALA A 42 6.69 13.83 -1.05
CA ALA A 42 5.95 14.69 -0.15
C ALA A 42 5.66 16.01 -0.83
N ASN A 43 4.55 16.61 -0.44
CA ASN A 43 4.24 17.98 -0.82
C ASN A 43 4.71 18.90 0.29
N ILE A 44 5.24 20.03 -0.11
CA ILE A 44 5.73 21.06 0.82
C ILE A 44 4.84 22.27 0.70
N ASP A 45 4.39 22.77 1.83
CA ASP A 45 3.61 23.99 1.89
C ASP A 45 4.32 24.93 2.87
N GLY A 46 4.84 26.01 2.34
CA GLY A 46 5.73 26.85 3.12
C GLY A 46 7.01 26.08 3.40
N ASN A 47 7.34 25.91 4.64
CA ASN A 47 8.53 25.15 5.03
C ASN A 47 8.17 23.83 5.70
N LYS A 48 6.95 23.36 5.49
CA LYS A 48 6.48 22.16 6.17
C LYS A 48 5.95 21.17 5.16
N ILE A 49 6.06 19.89 5.51
CA ILE A 49 5.46 18.85 4.70
C ILE A 49 3.97 18.86 4.98
N SER A 50 3.17 19.00 3.91
CA SER A 50 1.72 19.01 4.04
C SER A 50 1.12 17.64 3.80
N GLU A 51 1.77 16.81 2.98
CA GLU A 51 1.24 15.48 2.70
C GLU A 51 2.38 14.56 2.29
N TYR A 52 2.29 13.32 2.75
CA TYR A 52 3.28 12.27 2.49
C TYR A 52 2.68 11.28 1.51
N PHE A 53 3.46 10.85 0.52
CA PHE A 53 3.04 9.84 -0.46
C PHE A 53 4.05 8.72 -0.51
N VAL A 54 3.55 7.50 -0.71
CA VAL A 54 4.41 6.33 -0.93
C VAL A 54 3.88 5.57 -2.13
N ASP A 55 4.78 5.13 -2.98
CA ASP A 55 4.45 4.22 -4.07
C ASP A 55 4.92 2.84 -3.64
N LEU A 56 4.03 1.88 -3.67
CA LEU A 56 4.27 0.55 -3.12
C LEU A 56 4.02 -0.50 -4.17
N ASP A 57 4.89 -1.51 -4.18
CA ASP A 57 4.70 -2.72 -4.95
C ASP A 57 4.30 -3.80 -3.97
N ILE A 58 3.04 -4.20 -4.02
CA ILE A 58 2.50 -5.17 -3.08
C ILE A 58 2.47 -6.53 -3.74
N SER A 59 3.05 -7.51 -3.06
CA SER A 59 3.05 -8.90 -3.51
C SER A 59 1.93 -9.64 -2.82
N PHE A 60 1.29 -10.53 -3.54
CA PHE A 60 0.23 -11.32 -2.93
C PHE A 60 0.12 -12.67 -3.62
N LEU A 61 -0.52 -13.60 -2.92
CA LEU A 61 -0.71 -14.94 -3.40
C LEU A 61 -2.17 -15.15 -3.73
N ILE A 62 -2.42 -15.92 -4.78
CA ILE A 62 -3.76 -16.32 -5.12
C ILE A 62 -3.97 -17.70 -4.54
N ASP A 63 -5.01 -17.86 -3.72
CA ASP A 63 -5.36 -19.15 -3.16
C ASP A 63 -6.31 -19.85 -4.11
N LEU A 64 -5.77 -20.75 -4.88
CA LEU A 64 -6.56 -21.46 -5.87
C LEU A 64 -7.59 -22.38 -5.24
N ASN A 65 -7.41 -22.69 -3.97
CA ASN A 65 -8.38 -23.58 -3.28
C ASN A 65 -9.60 -22.82 -2.82
N ARG A 66 -9.61 -21.52 -2.89
CA ARG A 66 -10.74 -20.74 -2.41
C ARG A 66 -11.87 -20.66 -3.41
N LYS A 67 -11.65 -21.15 -4.60
CA LYS A 67 -12.69 -21.07 -5.61
C LYS A 67 -13.94 -21.84 -5.21
N ASP A 68 -13.80 -22.72 -4.24
CA ASP A 68 -14.92 -23.52 -3.77
C ASP A 68 -15.76 -22.82 -2.72
N ASP A 69 -15.37 -21.65 -2.34
CA ASP A 69 -16.02 -20.92 -1.26
C ASP A 69 -17.22 -20.14 -1.72
N ARG A 70 -17.74 -20.49 -2.81
CA ARG A 70 -18.89 -19.79 -3.36
C ARG A 70 -20.17 -20.40 -2.97
#